data_e8c0c92468add9fc24818e1196c454ed
#
_entry.id   e8c0c92468add9fc24818e1196c454ed
#
_cell.length_a   1.000
_cell.length_b   1.000
_cell.length_c   1.000
_cell.angle_alpha   90.00
_cell.angle_beta   90.00
_cell.angle_gamma   90.00
#
_symmetry.space_group_name_H-M   'P 1'
#
loop_
_entity.id
_entity.type
_entity.pdbx_description
1 polymer ?
#
loop_
_entity_poly.entity_id
_entity_poly.type
_entity_poly.pdbx_seq_one_letter_code
_entity_poly.pdbx_strand_id
1 'polypeptide(L)'
;MPMMSERVAAGTLEVEGVSKVFKTRTGPISAVDRVSFRVAPGEVLAFLGPNGAGKTTTIKMTAGLVRPDAGDVRVGGVSLFARHDAVTAQLGAVLEGSRNLYWRLTVRENLEYWGTMRRLSIRGARQRADELLALVGLADRARNTVQTLSRGMQQKVALCQALMHRPAVLLLDEPTLGLDFESGAGIKRVVRQLAGEGTAVLLTTHQLDVAQELSDRVAMIRQGRLVLEGSTADVLARYSQPRATIVAATPWPADVAARLAGLPAAVTGDDSLSVDLADDRGSTLYQVLARLNPHPLLKIERHQADLAQVFQEVMGEVAGEVGGGAPAAPIAVSAQAGGMPS
;
A
#
# COMPACT_ATOMS: atom_id res chain seq x y z
N MET A 1 25.97 -27.92 8.89
CA MET A 1 26.23 -26.60 8.30
C MET A 1 25.31 -25.62 9.01
N PRO A 2 25.80 -24.61 9.72
CA PRO A 2 24.97 -23.60 10.34
C PRO A 2 24.40 -22.71 9.24
N MET A 3 23.07 -22.59 9.20
CA MET A 3 22.36 -21.62 8.34
C MET A 3 22.89 -20.22 8.65
N MET A 4 23.45 -19.56 7.64
CA MET A 4 23.82 -18.15 7.71
C MET A 4 22.55 -17.36 8.04
N SER A 5 22.44 -16.91 9.28
CA SER A 5 21.49 -15.87 9.68
C SER A 5 21.80 -14.64 8.81
N GLU A 6 20.97 -14.36 7.79
CA GLU A 6 20.98 -13.07 7.11
C GLU A 6 20.90 -11.99 8.20
N ARG A 7 21.90 -11.13 8.28
CA ARG A 7 21.88 -9.97 9.17
C ARG A 7 20.72 -9.09 8.74
N VAL A 8 19.67 -9.05 9.56
CA VAL A 8 18.52 -8.18 9.33
C VAL A 8 19.02 -6.73 9.24
N ALA A 9 18.74 -6.06 8.13
CA ALA A 9 19.18 -4.68 7.94
C ALA A 9 18.54 -3.78 9.00
N ALA A 10 19.29 -2.83 9.51
CA ALA A 10 18.78 -1.83 10.44
C ALA A 10 17.57 -1.12 9.80
N GLY A 11 16.47 -1.01 10.54
CA GLY A 11 15.23 -0.39 10.04
C GLY A 11 14.24 -1.35 9.34
N THR A 12 14.56 -2.64 9.19
CA THR A 12 13.58 -3.63 8.73
C THR A 12 12.49 -3.81 9.78
N LEU A 13 11.22 -3.72 9.35
CA LEU A 13 10.07 -4.12 10.18
C LEU A 13 9.73 -5.58 9.90
N GLU A 14 9.62 -6.38 10.95
CA GLU A 14 9.22 -7.79 10.89
C GLU A 14 8.04 -8.02 11.82
N VAL A 15 6.98 -8.61 11.30
CA VAL A 15 5.79 -9.05 12.04
C VAL A 15 5.69 -10.54 11.88
N GLU A 16 5.77 -11.29 12.98
CA GLU A 16 5.92 -12.75 12.98
C GLU A 16 4.76 -13.40 13.74
N GLY A 17 3.81 -14.00 13.02
CA GLY A 17 2.74 -14.83 13.59
C GLY A 17 1.84 -14.11 14.59
N VAL A 18 1.66 -12.80 14.46
CA VAL A 18 0.89 -12.01 15.42
C VAL A 18 -0.58 -12.41 15.39
N SER A 19 -1.14 -12.62 16.59
CA SER A 19 -2.55 -12.95 16.78
C SER A 19 -3.16 -12.08 17.85
N LYS A 20 -4.45 -11.73 17.69
CA LYS A 20 -5.20 -10.94 18.66
C LYS A 20 -6.66 -11.34 18.73
N VAL A 21 -7.10 -11.70 19.94
CA VAL A 21 -8.50 -12.00 20.27
C VAL A 21 -9.01 -10.97 21.26
N PHE A 22 -10.09 -10.31 20.96
CA PHE A 22 -10.78 -9.40 21.87
C PHE A 22 -11.95 -10.11 22.54
N LYS A 23 -12.04 -10.01 23.87
CA LYS A 23 -13.21 -10.49 24.63
C LYS A 23 -14.32 -9.44 24.52
N THR A 24 -15.46 -9.81 23.97
CA THR A 24 -16.64 -8.94 23.88
C THR A 24 -17.81 -9.54 24.69
N ARG A 25 -18.87 -8.75 24.88
CA ARG A 25 -20.09 -9.22 25.55
C ARG A 25 -20.77 -10.37 24.79
N THR A 26 -20.59 -10.44 23.49
CA THR A 26 -21.17 -11.46 22.62
C THR A 26 -20.25 -12.66 22.38
N GLY A 27 -19.07 -12.69 23.00
CA GLY A 27 -18.06 -13.75 22.87
C GLY A 27 -16.70 -13.24 22.36
N PRO A 28 -15.70 -14.10 22.24
CA PRO A 28 -14.38 -13.75 21.75
C PRO A 28 -14.44 -13.48 20.24
N ILE A 29 -13.79 -12.39 19.80
CA ILE A 29 -13.63 -12.03 18.39
C ILE A 29 -12.15 -12.12 18.05
N SER A 30 -11.78 -13.02 17.12
CA SER A 30 -10.44 -13.09 16.55
C SER A 30 -10.28 -11.95 15.54
N ALA A 31 -9.57 -10.92 15.93
CA ALA A 31 -9.33 -9.75 15.06
C ALA A 31 -8.14 -9.96 14.13
N VAL A 32 -7.13 -10.73 14.57
CA VAL A 32 -5.93 -11.08 13.79
C VAL A 32 -5.51 -12.49 14.16
N ASP A 33 -5.19 -13.32 13.17
CA ASP A 33 -4.81 -14.72 13.34
C ASP A 33 -3.55 -15.04 12.53
N ARG A 34 -2.42 -15.19 13.23
CA ARG A 34 -1.10 -15.59 12.73
C ARG A 34 -0.61 -14.78 11.51
N VAL A 35 -0.82 -13.47 11.53
CA VAL A 35 -0.36 -12.59 10.48
C VAL A 35 1.15 -12.41 10.55
N SER A 36 1.84 -12.65 9.43
CA SER A 36 3.28 -12.45 9.27
C SER A 36 3.54 -11.68 7.98
N PHE A 37 4.40 -10.66 8.05
CA PHE A 37 4.92 -9.93 6.90
C PHE A 37 6.20 -9.20 7.28
N ARG A 38 6.93 -8.71 6.26
CA ARG A 38 8.15 -7.93 6.44
C ARG A 38 8.09 -6.70 5.56
N VAL A 39 8.66 -5.58 6.06
CA VAL A 39 8.90 -4.36 5.28
C VAL A 39 10.38 -4.03 5.34
N ALA A 40 11.02 -3.99 4.18
CA ALA A 40 12.44 -3.65 4.08
C ALA A 40 12.66 -2.13 4.18
N PRO A 41 13.86 -1.66 4.57
CA PRO A 41 14.22 -0.25 4.44
C PRO A 41 14.03 0.23 3.00
N GLY A 42 13.37 1.36 2.84
CA GLY A 42 13.09 1.93 1.51
C GLY A 42 11.87 1.34 0.81
N GLU A 43 11.19 0.40 1.42
CA GLU A 43 10.00 -0.26 0.87
C GLU A 43 8.71 0.37 1.42
N VAL A 44 7.70 0.47 0.56
CA VAL A 44 6.32 0.80 0.93
C VAL A 44 5.46 -0.45 0.79
N LEU A 45 4.97 -0.99 1.91
CA LEU A 45 3.99 -2.07 1.94
C LEU A 45 2.59 -1.51 2.19
N ALA A 46 1.67 -1.71 1.24
CA ALA A 46 0.25 -1.42 1.45
C ALA A 46 -0.47 -2.64 2.04
N PHE A 47 -1.10 -2.44 3.20
CA PHE A 47 -1.86 -3.45 3.91
C PHE A 47 -3.36 -3.23 3.68
N LEU A 48 -3.96 -4.04 2.81
CA LEU A 48 -5.28 -3.85 2.23
C LEU A 48 -6.29 -4.83 2.83
N GLY A 49 -7.56 -4.45 2.85
CA GLY A 49 -8.64 -5.34 3.29
C GLY A 49 -9.93 -4.57 3.58
N PRO A 50 -11.08 -5.25 3.65
CA PRO A 50 -12.35 -4.62 3.98
C PRO A 50 -12.36 -4.08 5.43
N ASN A 51 -13.38 -3.28 5.75
CA ASN A 51 -13.58 -2.83 7.12
C ASN A 51 -13.79 -4.01 8.06
N GLY A 52 -13.15 -3.98 9.22
CA GLY A 52 -13.18 -5.08 10.20
C GLY A 52 -12.24 -6.26 9.87
N ALA A 53 -11.48 -6.22 8.78
CA ALA A 53 -10.57 -7.31 8.41
C ALA A 53 -9.36 -7.49 9.35
N GLY A 54 -9.07 -6.53 10.25
CA GLY A 54 -7.95 -6.58 11.19
C GLY A 54 -6.82 -5.58 10.91
N LYS A 55 -6.92 -4.73 9.87
CA LYS A 55 -5.88 -3.74 9.49
C LYS A 55 -5.46 -2.84 10.64
N THR A 56 -6.42 -2.10 11.22
CA THR A 56 -6.17 -1.17 12.34
C THR A 56 -5.65 -1.90 13.59
N THR A 57 -6.08 -3.14 13.83
CA THR A 57 -5.54 -3.95 14.93
C THR A 57 -4.09 -4.32 14.68
N THR A 58 -3.77 -4.77 13.46
CA THR A 58 -2.41 -5.13 13.07
C THR A 58 -1.47 -3.92 13.17
N ILE A 59 -1.85 -2.76 12.61
CA ILE A 59 -0.99 -1.56 12.69
C ILE A 59 -0.82 -1.06 14.14
N LYS A 60 -1.85 -1.20 15.00
CA LYS A 60 -1.74 -0.87 16.42
C LYS A 60 -0.83 -1.82 17.19
N MET A 61 -0.81 -3.11 16.83
CA MET A 61 0.17 -4.06 17.37
C MET A 61 1.58 -3.71 16.93
N THR A 62 1.75 -3.37 15.65
CA THR A 62 3.04 -2.94 15.08
C THR A 62 3.55 -1.63 15.71
N ALA A 63 2.65 -0.73 16.10
CA ALA A 63 2.97 0.51 16.81
C ALA A 63 3.24 0.31 18.32
N GLY A 64 3.08 -0.91 18.86
CA GLY A 64 3.22 -1.20 20.28
C GLY A 64 2.05 -0.72 21.17
N LEU A 65 0.95 -0.27 20.56
CA LEU A 65 -0.25 0.22 21.29
C LEU A 65 -1.17 -0.92 21.74
N VAL A 66 -1.10 -2.06 21.06
CA VAL A 66 -1.84 -3.27 21.41
C VAL A 66 -0.84 -4.41 21.48
N ARG A 67 -0.79 -5.11 22.62
CA ARG A 67 0.04 -6.30 22.74
C ARG A 67 -0.65 -7.48 22.05
N PRO A 68 0.03 -8.21 21.14
CA PRO A 68 -0.49 -9.44 20.58
C PRO A 68 -0.63 -10.52 21.66
N ASP A 69 -1.52 -11.46 21.45
CA ASP A 69 -1.70 -12.63 22.32
C ASP A 69 -0.70 -13.74 21.95
N ALA A 70 -0.21 -13.73 20.69
CA ALA A 70 0.86 -14.59 20.20
C ALA A 70 1.64 -13.86 19.09
N GLY A 71 2.87 -14.33 18.83
CA GLY A 71 3.76 -13.74 17.83
C GLY A 71 4.57 -12.57 18.38
N ASP A 72 5.35 -11.94 17.51
CA ASP A 72 6.24 -10.82 17.87
C ASP A 72 6.30 -9.76 16.76
N VAL A 73 6.70 -8.56 17.13
CA VAL A 73 7.01 -7.45 16.20
C VAL A 73 8.43 -7.02 16.46
N ARG A 74 9.23 -6.90 15.41
CA ARG A 74 10.64 -6.53 15.52
C ARG A 74 10.98 -5.38 14.56
N VAL A 75 11.92 -4.54 14.99
CA VAL A 75 12.54 -3.54 14.13
C VAL A 75 14.05 -3.73 14.21
N GLY A 76 14.68 -3.96 13.05
CA GLY A 76 16.11 -4.27 12.98
C GLY A 76 16.50 -5.51 13.81
N GLY A 77 15.61 -6.53 13.88
CA GLY A 77 15.79 -7.75 14.64
C GLY A 77 15.52 -7.60 16.15
N VAL A 78 15.19 -6.40 16.66
CA VAL A 78 14.91 -6.15 18.10
C VAL A 78 13.42 -6.26 18.35
N SER A 79 13.02 -7.13 19.30
CA SER A 79 11.61 -7.31 19.70
C SER A 79 11.05 -6.05 20.36
N LEU A 80 9.89 -5.61 19.85
CA LEU A 80 9.15 -4.45 20.37
C LEU A 80 8.68 -4.66 21.80
N PHE A 81 8.24 -5.88 22.11
CA PHE A 81 7.66 -6.19 23.42
C PHE A 81 8.70 -6.57 24.48
N ALA A 82 9.93 -6.88 24.06
CA ALA A 82 11.07 -7.07 24.96
C ALA A 82 11.82 -5.77 25.23
N ARG A 83 11.93 -4.88 24.26
CA ARG A 83 12.67 -3.61 24.35
C ARG A 83 11.87 -2.44 23.82
N HIS A 84 10.71 -2.20 24.41
CA HIS A 84 9.69 -1.25 23.97
C HIS A 84 10.25 0.13 23.64
N ASP A 85 10.98 0.76 24.57
CA ASP A 85 11.49 2.13 24.39
C ASP A 85 12.51 2.24 23.25
N ALA A 86 13.36 1.22 23.09
CA ALA A 86 14.40 1.20 22.07
C ALA A 86 13.78 1.06 20.67
N VAL A 87 12.71 0.27 20.54
CA VAL A 87 12.03 0.05 19.27
C VAL A 87 11.07 1.19 18.93
N THR A 88 10.29 1.69 19.90
CA THR A 88 9.39 2.83 19.67
C THR A 88 10.14 4.12 19.35
N ALA A 89 11.41 4.25 19.75
CA ALA A 89 12.27 5.35 19.31
C ALA A 89 12.61 5.29 17.81
N GLN A 90 12.41 4.15 17.15
CA GLN A 90 12.63 3.97 15.70
C GLN A 90 11.32 3.99 14.91
N LEU A 91 10.17 4.09 15.59
CA LEU A 91 8.84 4.09 14.96
C LEU A 91 8.24 5.48 14.91
N GLY A 92 7.81 5.91 13.74
CA GLY A 92 6.87 7.02 13.55
C GLY A 92 5.48 6.44 13.22
N ALA A 93 4.41 7.01 13.77
CA ALA A 93 3.07 6.52 13.49
C ALA A 93 2.07 7.68 13.34
N VAL A 94 1.25 7.62 12.30
CA VAL A 94 0.06 8.45 12.12
C VAL A 94 -1.11 7.48 12.02
N LEU A 95 -1.94 7.43 13.06
CA LEU A 95 -3.06 6.50 13.16
C LEU A 95 -4.39 7.21 12.95
N GLU A 96 -5.37 6.51 12.39
CA GLU A 96 -6.71 7.04 12.17
C GLU A 96 -7.34 7.47 13.50
N GLY A 97 -8.02 8.62 13.49
CA GLY A 97 -8.68 9.18 14.65
C GLY A 97 -7.74 9.71 15.75
N SER A 98 -6.43 9.62 15.56
CA SER A 98 -5.47 10.17 16.52
C SER A 98 -5.45 11.68 16.47
N ARG A 99 -6.05 12.32 17.49
CA ARG A 99 -5.99 13.78 17.67
C ARG A 99 -4.75 14.16 18.49
N ASN A 100 -3.56 13.76 18.01
CA ASN A 100 -2.29 13.94 18.74
C ASN A 100 -1.75 15.37 18.67
N LEU A 101 -2.43 16.26 17.93
CA LEU A 101 -2.05 17.67 17.84
C LEU A 101 -2.73 18.51 18.92
N TYR A 102 -1.97 19.39 19.55
CA TYR A 102 -2.49 20.38 20.48
C TYR A 102 -3.12 21.55 19.72
N TRP A 103 -4.42 21.60 19.65
CA TRP A 103 -5.21 22.50 18.80
C TRP A 103 -4.95 23.99 19.03
N ARG A 104 -4.65 24.36 20.28
CA ARG A 104 -4.39 25.75 20.69
C ARG A 104 -2.94 26.20 20.50
N LEU A 105 -2.02 25.23 20.30
CA LEU A 105 -0.64 25.54 19.98
C LEU A 105 -0.49 25.84 18.49
N THR A 106 0.50 26.62 18.14
CA THR A 106 0.92 26.80 16.75
C THR A 106 1.50 25.51 16.20
N VAL A 107 1.57 25.41 14.87
CA VAL A 107 2.18 24.27 14.19
C VAL A 107 3.61 24.06 14.67
N ARG A 108 4.39 25.15 14.75
CA ARG A 108 5.78 25.12 15.24
C ARG A 108 5.86 24.63 16.69
N GLU A 109 5.07 25.17 17.59
CA GLU A 109 5.06 24.77 19.01
C GLU A 109 4.68 23.29 19.17
N ASN A 110 3.75 22.78 18.38
CA ASN A 110 3.43 21.35 18.35
C ASN A 110 4.67 20.52 18.00
N LEU A 111 5.36 20.87 16.93
CA LEU A 111 6.52 20.11 16.47
C LEU A 111 7.70 20.22 17.45
N GLU A 112 7.99 21.42 17.96
CA GLU A 112 9.03 21.64 18.97
C GLU A 112 8.74 20.84 20.26
N TYR A 113 7.48 20.82 20.73
CA TYR A 113 7.07 20.01 21.87
C TYR A 113 7.34 18.51 21.64
N TRP A 114 6.86 17.96 20.53
CA TRP A 114 7.06 16.55 20.24
C TRP A 114 8.52 16.20 19.96
N GLY A 115 9.28 17.10 19.36
CA GLY A 115 10.71 16.93 19.17
C GLY A 115 11.44 16.82 20.50
N THR A 116 11.15 17.68 21.47
CA THR A 116 11.74 17.63 22.81
C THR A 116 11.31 16.37 23.59
N MET A 117 10.04 15.96 23.47
CA MET A 117 9.56 14.68 24.04
C MET A 117 10.31 13.48 23.45
N ARG A 118 10.77 13.57 22.21
CA ARG A 118 11.62 12.57 21.52
C ARG A 118 13.14 12.82 21.73
N ARG A 119 13.51 13.58 22.78
CA ARG A 119 14.89 13.84 23.23
C ARG A 119 15.74 14.71 22.26
N LEU A 120 15.11 15.46 21.36
CA LEU A 120 15.81 16.49 20.61
C LEU A 120 16.09 17.69 21.52
N SER A 121 17.24 18.37 21.35
CA SER A 121 17.43 19.67 21.96
C SER A 121 16.45 20.68 21.41
N ILE A 122 16.14 21.76 22.15
CA ILE A 122 15.22 22.82 21.70
C ILE A 122 15.65 23.37 20.33
N ARG A 123 16.94 23.62 20.14
CA ARG A 123 17.49 24.08 18.86
C ARG A 123 17.32 23.03 17.76
N GLY A 124 17.60 21.75 18.04
CA GLY A 124 17.43 20.65 17.10
C GLY A 124 15.97 20.42 16.73
N ALA A 125 15.04 20.51 17.70
CA ALA A 125 13.60 20.40 17.46
C ALA A 125 13.10 21.52 16.55
N ARG A 126 13.55 22.78 16.78
CA ARG A 126 13.21 23.93 15.93
C ARG A 126 13.72 23.76 14.51
N GLN A 127 14.99 23.41 14.34
CA GLN A 127 15.58 23.18 13.02
C GLN A 127 14.84 22.05 12.29
N ARG A 128 14.55 20.94 12.98
CA ARG A 128 13.83 19.81 12.40
C ARG A 128 12.39 20.16 12.04
N ALA A 129 11.72 20.97 12.84
CA ALA A 129 10.39 21.48 12.53
C ALA A 129 10.41 22.31 11.23
N ASP A 130 11.38 23.20 11.06
CA ASP A 130 11.51 24.00 9.82
C ASP A 130 11.78 23.14 8.59
N GLU A 131 12.66 22.12 8.69
CA GLU A 131 12.91 21.16 7.62
C GLU A 131 11.62 20.43 7.21
N LEU A 132 10.85 19.92 8.19
CA LEU A 132 9.64 19.16 7.92
C LEU A 132 8.50 20.03 7.38
N LEU A 133 8.36 21.26 7.90
CA LEU A 133 7.35 22.18 7.38
C LEU A 133 7.64 22.60 5.94
N ALA A 134 8.90 22.78 5.58
CA ALA A 134 9.30 23.00 4.18
C ALA A 134 8.96 21.79 3.31
N LEU A 135 9.24 20.56 3.79
CA LEU A 135 8.97 19.31 3.09
C LEU A 135 7.48 19.15 2.73
N VAL A 136 6.56 19.49 3.66
CA VAL A 136 5.11 19.36 3.43
C VAL A 136 4.47 20.62 2.86
N GLY A 137 5.24 21.69 2.59
CA GLY A 137 4.74 22.96 2.05
C GLY A 137 3.90 23.77 3.04
N LEU A 138 4.26 23.76 4.32
CA LEU A 138 3.57 24.51 5.40
C LEU A 138 4.48 25.50 6.14
N ALA A 139 5.61 25.90 5.56
CA ALA A 139 6.55 26.82 6.20
C ALA A 139 5.91 28.18 6.55
N ASP A 140 5.04 28.70 5.67
CA ASP A 140 4.28 29.94 5.85
C ASP A 140 3.20 29.84 6.96
N ARG A 141 2.79 28.62 7.31
CA ARG A 141 1.78 28.31 8.33
C ARG A 141 2.36 27.99 9.71
N ALA A 142 3.68 28.02 9.86
CA ALA A 142 4.36 27.64 11.10
C ALA A 142 3.83 28.33 12.37
N ARG A 143 3.37 29.59 12.25
CA ARG A 143 2.82 30.42 13.35
C ARG A 143 1.30 30.32 13.51
N ASN A 144 0.59 29.65 12.60
CA ASN A 144 -0.84 29.45 12.70
C ASN A 144 -1.13 28.41 13.80
N THR A 145 -2.21 28.59 14.56
CA THR A 145 -2.70 27.56 15.49
C THR A 145 -3.29 26.39 14.71
N VAL A 146 -3.11 25.16 15.20
CA VAL A 146 -3.57 23.94 14.52
C VAL A 146 -5.08 23.96 14.24
N GLN A 147 -5.88 24.54 15.13
CA GLN A 147 -7.33 24.65 14.95
C GLN A 147 -7.77 25.47 13.73
N THR A 148 -6.90 26.35 13.20
CA THR A 148 -7.20 27.19 12.03
C THR A 148 -6.83 26.52 10.69
N LEU A 149 -6.22 25.34 10.75
CA LEU A 149 -5.78 24.62 9.57
C LEU A 149 -6.90 23.76 8.98
N SER A 150 -6.88 23.59 7.67
CA SER A 150 -7.71 22.57 7.00
C SER A 150 -7.34 21.15 7.46
N ARG A 151 -8.24 20.19 7.26
CA ARG A 151 -7.99 18.78 7.60
C ARG A 151 -6.73 18.23 6.91
N GLY A 152 -6.51 18.57 5.65
CA GLY A 152 -5.31 18.16 4.92
C GLY A 152 -4.03 18.77 5.51
N MET A 153 -4.06 20.05 5.91
CA MET A 153 -2.93 20.67 6.59
C MET A 153 -2.66 20.03 7.96
N GLN A 154 -3.71 19.73 8.74
CA GLN A 154 -3.57 19.02 10.02
C GLN A 154 -2.95 17.63 9.85
N GLN A 155 -3.33 16.90 8.80
CA GLN A 155 -2.75 15.60 8.48
C GLN A 155 -1.26 15.72 8.11
N LYS A 156 -0.87 16.74 7.34
CA LYS A 156 0.53 17.06 7.05
C LYS A 156 1.32 17.38 8.32
N VAL A 157 0.74 18.13 9.27
CA VAL A 157 1.39 18.41 10.57
C VAL A 157 1.53 17.14 11.41
N ALA A 158 0.51 16.26 11.44
CA ALA A 158 0.59 14.96 12.11
C ALA A 158 1.70 14.07 11.52
N LEU A 159 1.87 14.09 10.20
CA LEU A 159 2.98 13.42 9.53
C LEU A 159 4.33 14.02 9.96
N CYS A 160 4.47 15.35 9.97
CA CYS A 160 5.68 16.01 10.48
C CYS A 160 5.99 15.60 11.93
N GLN A 161 4.98 15.55 12.80
CA GLN A 161 5.12 15.09 14.19
C GLN A 161 5.69 13.68 14.27
N ALA A 162 5.18 12.74 13.47
CA ALA A 162 5.67 11.36 13.42
C ALA A 162 7.12 11.26 12.91
N LEU A 163 7.60 12.28 12.16
CA LEU A 163 8.93 12.33 11.54
C LEU A 163 9.96 13.12 12.35
N MET A 164 9.58 13.75 13.47
CA MET A 164 10.50 14.61 14.24
C MET A 164 11.80 13.93 14.64
N HIS A 165 11.73 12.67 15.03
CA HIS A 165 12.86 11.89 15.54
C HIS A 165 13.55 11.01 14.46
N ARG A 166 13.26 11.24 13.17
CA ARG A 166 13.82 10.49 12.02
C ARG A 166 13.65 8.98 12.18
N PRO A 167 12.41 8.49 12.23
CA PRO A 167 12.14 7.08 12.43
C PRO A 167 12.67 6.23 11.28
N ALA A 168 13.14 5.01 11.58
CA ALA A 168 13.51 4.02 10.57
C ALA A 168 12.28 3.35 9.94
N VAL A 169 11.16 3.32 10.66
CA VAL A 169 9.88 2.74 10.21
C VAL A 169 8.76 3.77 10.40
N LEU A 170 7.95 3.95 9.37
CA LEU A 170 6.78 4.83 9.38
C LEU A 170 5.50 4.00 9.21
N LEU A 171 4.57 4.15 10.14
CA LEU A 171 3.27 3.50 10.15
C LEU A 171 2.18 4.52 9.84
N LEU A 172 1.38 4.27 8.80
CA LEU A 172 0.35 5.19 8.33
C LEU A 172 -1.00 4.46 8.23
N ASP A 173 -1.97 4.87 9.04
CA ASP A 173 -3.32 4.33 9.01
C ASP A 173 -4.24 5.31 8.28
N GLU A 174 -4.69 4.95 7.06
CA GLU A 174 -5.53 5.75 6.17
C GLU A 174 -5.02 7.20 5.94
N PRO A 175 -3.76 7.38 5.49
CA PRO A 175 -3.10 8.69 5.48
C PRO A 175 -3.76 9.74 4.58
N THR A 176 -4.54 9.34 3.57
CA THR A 176 -5.18 10.22 2.59
C THR A 176 -6.70 10.31 2.75
N LEU A 177 -7.27 9.61 3.73
CA LEU A 177 -8.72 9.52 3.89
C LEU A 177 -9.37 10.88 4.16
N GLY A 178 -10.32 11.24 3.31
CA GLY A 178 -11.10 12.48 3.44
C GLY A 178 -10.30 13.76 3.20
N LEU A 179 -9.19 13.65 2.48
CA LEU A 179 -8.43 14.80 2.01
C LEU A 179 -8.85 15.18 0.58
N ASP A 180 -8.67 16.46 0.25
CA ASP A 180 -8.74 16.93 -1.12
C ASP A 180 -7.56 16.39 -1.95
N PHE A 181 -7.70 16.47 -3.28
CA PHE A 181 -6.71 15.94 -4.22
C PHE A 181 -5.29 16.48 -3.98
N GLU A 182 -5.16 17.79 -3.76
CA GLU A 182 -3.84 18.44 -3.59
C GLU A 182 -3.17 18.01 -2.28
N SER A 183 -3.94 17.98 -1.18
CA SER A 183 -3.46 17.53 0.12
C SER A 183 -3.03 16.06 0.07
N GLY A 184 -3.85 15.19 -0.56
CA GLY A 184 -3.53 13.77 -0.75
C GLY A 184 -2.27 13.56 -1.59
N ALA A 185 -2.15 14.27 -2.73
CA ALA A 185 -0.97 14.23 -3.59
C ALA A 185 0.30 14.69 -2.85
N GLY A 186 0.18 15.70 -1.99
CA GLY A 186 1.28 16.16 -1.13
C GLY A 186 1.77 15.09 -0.17
N ILE A 187 0.87 14.36 0.50
CA ILE A 187 1.22 13.26 1.42
C ILE A 187 1.86 12.11 0.64
N LYS A 188 1.30 11.72 -0.50
CA LYS A 188 1.86 10.65 -1.34
C LYS A 188 3.30 10.95 -1.76
N ARG A 189 3.59 12.17 -2.17
CA ARG A 189 4.95 12.61 -2.53
C ARG A 189 5.92 12.49 -1.35
N VAL A 190 5.52 12.92 -0.16
CA VAL A 190 6.36 12.82 1.05
C VAL A 190 6.62 11.36 1.41
N VAL A 191 5.62 10.49 1.36
CA VAL A 191 5.78 9.06 1.62
C VAL A 191 6.80 8.42 0.66
N ARG A 192 6.69 8.70 -0.64
CA ARG A 192 7.65 8.20 -1.64
C ARG A 192 9.06 8.74 -1.43
N GLN A 193 9.19 10.02 -1.07
CA GLN A 193 10.50 10.60 -0.75
C GLN A 193 11.14 9.92 0.45
N LEU A 194 10.40 9.71 1.55
CA LEU A 194 10.91 9.05 2.76
C LEU A 194 11.33 7.60 2.48
N ALA A 195 10.56 6.87 1.68
CA ALA A 195 10.94 5.53 1.26
C ALA A 195 12.23 5.58 0.42
N GLY A 196 12.36 6.50 -0.54
CA GLY A 196 13.59 6.71 -1.31
C GLY A 196 14.81 7.07 -0.45
N GLU A 197 14.59 7.66 0.74
CA GLU A 197 15.63 7.97 1.74
C GLU A 197 15.92 6.78 2.68
N GLY A 198 15.26 5.63 2.49
CA GLY A 198 15.51 4.39 3.24
C GLY A 198 14.54 4.12 4.40
N THR A 199 13.49 4.91 4.60
CA THR A 199 12.47 4.62 5.60
C THR A 199 11.60 3.44 5.15
N ALA A 200 11.41 2.42 5.99
CA ALA A 200 10.42 1.38 5.76
C ALA A 200 9.02 1.93 6.06
N VAL A 201 8.07 1.79 5.13
CA VAL A 201 6.72 2.34 5.29
C VAL A 201 5.68 1.24 5.25
N LEU A 202 4.89 1.12 6.31
CA LEU A 202 3.67 0.33 6.33
C LEU A 202 2.47 1.27 6.28
N LEU A 203 1.66 1.19 5.23
CA LEU A 203 0.42 1.95 5.15
C LEU A 203 -0.80 1.03 5.09
N THR A 204 -1.86 1.37 5.81
CA THR A 204 -3.17 0.76 5.63
C THR A 204 -4.04 1.70 4.84
N THR A 205 -4.81 1.19 3.92
CA THR A 205 -5.85 1.94 3.22
C THR A 205 -6.92 1.02 2.64
N HIS A 206 -8.09 1.56 2.40
CA HIS A 206 -9.14 0.96 1.56
C HIS A 206 -9.23 1.63 0.19
N GLN A 207 -8.44 2.69 -0.06
CA GLN A 207 -8.31 3.38 -1.34
C GLN A 207 -7.29 2.61 -2.21
N LEU A 208 -7.79 1.77 -3.11
CA LEU A 208 -6.95 0.84 -3.87
C LEU A 208 -6.09 1.54 -4.92
N ASP A 209 -6.55 2.67 -5.44
CA ASP A 209 -5.80 3.57 -6.31
C ASP A 209 -4.57 4.17 -5.59
N VAL A 210 -4.76 4.63 -4.35
CA VAL A 210 -3.65 5.14 -3.51
C VAL A 210 -2.63 4.03 -3.22
N ALA A 211 -3.11 2.83 -2.89
CA ALA A 211 -2.24 1.69 -2.68
C ALA A 211 -1.43 1.35 -3.95
N GLN A 212 -2.07 1.28 -5.11
CA GLN A 212 -1.43 0.98 -6.38
C GLN A 212 -0.37 2.01 -6.77
N GLU A 213 -0.62 3.29 -6.49
CA GLU A 213 0.33 4.36 -6.78
C GLU A 213 1.53 4.37 -5.81
N LEU A 214 1.28 4.05 -4.53
CA LEU A 214 2.28 4.22 -3.48
C LEU A 214 3.07 2.97 -3.14
N SER A 215 2.53 1.76 -3.32
CA SER A 215 3.19 0.58 -2.77
C SER A 215 4.11 -0.12 -3.75
N ASP A 216 5.22 -0.59 -3.22
CA ASP A 216 6.13 -1.54 -3.90
C ASP A 216 5.60 -2.96 -3.75
N ARG A 217 4.98 -3.26 -2.57
CA ARG A 217 4.30 -4.53 -2.30
C ARG A 217 2.95 -4.30 -1.67
N VAL A 218 2.07 -5.26 -1.87
CA VAL A 218 0.73 -5.31 -1.27
C VAL A 218 0.57 -6.57 -0.44
N ALA A 219 -0.15 -6.44 0.68
CA ALA A 219 -0.59 -7.53 1.51
C ALA A 219 -2.10 -7.38 1.75
N MET A 220 -2.90 -8.37 1.37
CA MET A 220 -4.34 -8.33 1.56
C MET A 220 -4.76 -9.19 2.73
N ILE A 221 -5.54 -8.59 3.65
CA ILE A 221 -6.05 -9.26 4.84
C ILE A 221 -7.57 -9.42 4.76
N ARG A 222 -8.07 -10.59 5.15
CA ARG A 222 -9.49 -10.89 5.30
C ARG A 222 -9.71 -11.71 6.57
N GLN A 223 -10.71 -11.31 7.38
CA GLN A 223 -11.06 -12.02 8.62
C GLN A 223 -9.84 -12.31 9.53
N GLY A 224 -8.93 -11.35 9.64
CA GLY A 224 -7.73 -11.46 10.47
C GLY A 224 -6.58 -12.24 9.87
N ARG A 225 -6.67 -12.76 8.64
CA ARG A 225 -5.63 -13.56 7.98
C ARG A 225 -5.14 -12.92 6.69
N LEU A 226 -3.87 -13.08 6.37
CA LEU A 226 -3.34 -12.72 5.06
C LEU A 226 -3.84 -13.72 4.03
N VAL A 227 -4.40 -13.20 2.93
CA VAL A 227 -4.91 -14.00 1.80
C VAL A 227 -4.07 -13.83 0.54
N LEU A 228 -3.36 -12.71 0.40
CA LEU A 228 -2.45 -12.45 -0.70
C LEU A 228 -1.29 -11.57 -0.22
N GLU A 229 -0.08 -11.85 -0.70
CA GLU A 229 1.10 -10.99 -0.54
C GLU A 229 2.00 -11.10 -1.77
N GLY A 230 2.51 -9.96 -2.26
CA GLY A 230 3.41 -9.93 -3.41
C GLY A 230 3.83 -8.51 -3.79
N SER A 231 4.75 -8.39 -4.76
CA SER A 231 5.03 -7.09 -5.35
C SER A 231 3.78 -6.56 -6.06
N THR A 232 3.54 -5.25 -5.99
CA THR A 232 2.38 -4.63 -6.66
C THR A 232 2.37 -4.95 -8.15
N ALA A 233 3.55 -4.92 -8.79
CA ALA A 233 3.70 -5.23 -10.21
C ALA A 233 3.37 -6.69 -10.54
N ASP A 234 3.89 -7.66 -9.76
CA ASP A 234 3.62 -9.09 -9.99
C ASP A 234 2.15 -9.44 -9.73
N VAL A 235 1.56 -8.85 -8.70
CA VAL A 235 0.13 -9.02 -8.40
C VAL A 235 -0.71 -8.50 -9.57
N LEU A 236 -0.47 -7.29 -10.05
CA LEU A 236 -1.18 -6.74 -11.20
C LEU A 236 -0.96 -7.58 -12.47
N ALA A 237 0.28 -8.01 -12.73
CA ALA A 237 0.60 -8.85 -13.90
C ALA A 237 -0.14 -10.18 -13.85
N ARG A 238 -0.22 -10.84 -12.69
CA ARG A 238 -0.89 -12.12 -12.51
C ARG A 238 -2.40 -12.06 -12.78
N TYR A 239 -3.04 -10.97 -12.39
CA TYR A 239 -4.47 -10.77 -12.55
C TYR A 239 -4.83 -9.99 -13.83
N SER A 240 -3.83 -9.48 -14.57
CA SER A 240 -4.04 -8.84 -15.85
C SER A 240 -4.45 -9.88 -16.89
N GLN A 241 -5.57 -9.64 -17.55
CA GLN A 241 -5.92 -10.45 -18.70
C GLN A 241 -5.03 -10.03 -19.88
N PRO A 242 -4.37 -10.96 -20.57
CA PRO A 242 -3.57 -10.65 -21.76
C PRO A 242 -4.49 -10.31 -22.94
N ARG A 243 -5.22 -9.20 -22.84
CA ARG A 243 -6.24 -8.77 -23.80
C ARG A 243 -6.07 -7.29 -24.13
N ALA A 244 -6.36 -6.93 -25.38
CA ALA A 244 -6.45 -5.54 -25.80
C ALA A 244 -7.85 -5.25 -26.37
N THR A 245 -8.35 -4.03 -26.13
CA THR A 245 -9.52 -3.50 -26.82
C THR A 245 -9.08 -2.48 -27.84
N ILE A 246 -9.57 -2.62 -29.08
CA ILE A 246 -9.39 -1.68 -30.16
C ILE A 246 -10.74 -0.99 -30.38
N VAL A 247 -10.77 0.33 -30.35
CA VAL A 247 -11.96 1.14 -30.61
C VAL A 247 -11.74 1.88 -31.95
N ALA A 248 -12.67 1.71 -32.86
CA ALA A 248 -12.66 2.40 -34.15
C ALA A 248 -13.27 3.83 -34.03
N ALA A 249 -12.88 4.70 -34.93
CA ALA A 249 -13.45 6.04 -35.03
C ALA A 249 -14.85 6.04 -35.69
N THR A 250 -15.18 4.97 -36.39
CA THR A 250 -16.47 4.73 -37.06
C THR A 250 -16.86 3.27 -36.88
N PRO A 251 -18.16 2.91 -36.99
CA PRO A 251 -18.58 1.51 -36.88
C PRO A 251 -17.80 0.59 -37.82
N TRP A 252 -17.55 -0.64 -37.35
CA TRP A 252 -16.84 -1.64 -38.12
C TRP A 252 -17.59 -1.99 -39.40
N PRO A 253 -16.89 -2.20 -40.53
CA PRO A 253 -17.50 -2.73 -41.73
C PRO A 253 -18.05 -4.14 -41.50
N ALA A 254 -19.10 -4.52 -42.23
CA ALA A 254 -19.78 -5.81 -42.05
C ALA A 254 -18.85 -7.03 -42.27
N ASP A 255 -17.76 -6.86 -43.00
CA ASP A 255 -16.76 -7.90 -43.29
C ASP A 255 -15.61 -7.98 -42.26
N VAL A 256 -15.61 -7.15 -41.22
CA VAL A 256 -14.50 -7.12 -40.23
C VAL A 256 -14.26 -8.46 -39.57
N ALA A 257 -15.33 -9.20 -39.22
CA ALA A 257 -15.19 -10.52 -38.62
C ALA A 257 -14.54 -11.51 -39.57
N ALA A 258 -14.83 -11.46 -40.87
CA ALA A 258 -14.21 -12.29 -41.91
C ALA A 258 -12.74 -11.93 -42.11
N ARG A 259 -12.39 -10.64 -42.06
CA ARG A 259 -10.97 -10.21 -42.14
C ARG A 259 -10.13 -10.69 -40.97
N LEU A 260 -10.74 -10.85 -39.78
CA LEU A 260 -10.06 -11.29 -38.58
C LEU A 260 -10.10 -12.81 -38.38
N ALA A 261 -10.71 -13.55 -39.31
CA ALA A 261 -10.79 -15.00 -39.22
C ALA A 261 -9.39 -15.65 -39.06
N GLY A 262 -9.28 -16.54 -38.05
CA GLY A 262 -8.02 -17.20 -37.69
C GLY A 262 -7.10 -16.40 -36.78
N LEU A 263 -7.47 -15.19 -36.38
CA LEU A 263 -6.80 -14.43 -35.31
C LEU A 263 -7.63 -14.52 -34.01
N PRO A 264 -6.98 -14.49 -32.83
CA PRO A 264 -7.67 -14.47 -31.54
C PRO A 264 -8.25 -13.08 -31.25
N ALA A 265 -9.19 -12.66 -32.09
CA ALA A 265 -9.85 -11.36 -32.02
C ALA A 265 -11.36 -11.53 -32.25
N ALA A 266 -12.16 -10.80 -31.47
CA ALA A 266 -13.61 -10.85 -31.53
C ALA A 266 -14.21 -9.43 -31.53
N VAL A 267 -15.21 -9.20 -32.40
CA VAL A 267 -16.00 -7.97 -32.39
C VAL A 267 -16.89 -7.99 -31.15
N THR A 268 -16.79 -6.97 -30.32
CA THR A 268 -17.51 -6.85 -29.04
C THR A 268 -18.59 -5.75 -29.04
N GLY A 269 -18.58 -4.91 -30.06
CA GLY A 269 -19.57 -3.84 -30.26
C GLY A 269 -19.48 -3.26 -31.66
N ASP A 270 -20.33 -2.28 -31.99
CA ASP A 270 -20.39 -1.65 -33.31
C ASP A 270 -19.05 -1.01 -33.70
N ASP A 271 -18.29 -0.52 -32.74
CA ASP A 271 -17.00 0.17 -32.89
C ASP A 271 -15.86 -0.46 -32.10
N SER A 272 -16.12 -1.55 -31.34
CA SER A 272 -15.19 -2.14 -30.42
C SER A 272 -14.84 -3.59 -30.78
N LEU A 273 -13.57 -3.94 -30.54
CA LEU A 273 -12.99 -5.23 -30.86
C LEU A 273 -12.05 -5.66 -29.73
N SER A 274 -12.16 -6.90 -29.29
CA SER A 274 -11.27 -7.50 -28.28
C SER A 274 -10.26 -8.42 -28.96
N VAL A 275 -8.99 -8.31 -28.58
CA VAL A 275 -7.88 -9.15 -29.06
C VAL A 275 -7.28 -9.88 -27.88
N ASP A 276 -7.20 -11.21 -27.94
CA ASP A 276 -6.48 -12.01 -26.96
C ASP A 276 -4.98 -12.01 -27.29
N LEU A 277 -4.16 -11.72 -26.27
CA LEU A 277 -2.70 -11.60 -26.38
C LEU A 277 -1.97 -12.67 -25.56
N ALA A 278 -2.64 -13.77 -25.16
CA ALA A 278 -2.14 -14.73 -24.19
C ALA A 278 -0.79 -15.36 -24.58
N ASP A 279 -0.55 -15.57 -25.89
CA ASP A 279 0.64 -16.27 -26.40
C ASP A 279 1.60 -15.35 -27.17
N ASP A 280 1.52 -14.02 -26.99
CA ASP A 280 2.13 -13.14 -27.97
C ASP A 280 2.98 -12.01 -27.38
N ARG A 281 4.18 -11.87 -27.91
CA ARG A 281 5.07 -10.71 -27.67
C ARG A 281 4.70 -9.48 -28.50
N GLY A 282 3.42 -9.34 -28.92
CA GLY A 282 2.87 -8.23 -29.70
C GLY A 282 2.61 -8.55 -31.17
N SER A 283 2.91 -9.75 -31.65
CA SER A 283 2.72 -10.12 -33.07
C SER A 283 1.24 -10.23 -33.44
N THR A 284 0.40 -10.76 -32.56
CA THR A 284 -1.06 -10.86 -32.78
C THR A 284 -1.70 -9.49 -32.92
N LEU A 285 -1.37 -8.56 -32.02
CA LEU A 285 -1.90 -7.20 -32.11
C LEU A 285 -1.50 -6.53 -33.45
N TYR A 286 -0.24 -6.71 -33.86
CA TYR A 286 0.25 -6.20 -35.14
C TYR A 286 -0.49 -6.81 -36.33
N GLN A 287 -0.73 -8.14 -36.34
CA GLN A 287 -1.47 -8.84 -37.39
C GLN A 287 -2.93 -8.34 -37.46
N VAL A 288 -3.58 -8.16 -36.30
CA VAL A 288 -4.94 -7.62 -36.23
C VAL A 288 -4.96 -6.20 -36.82
N LEU A 289 -4.04 -5.33 -36.41
CA LEU A 289 -3.96 -3.95 -36.91
C LEU A 289 -3.70 -3.90 -38.42
N ALA A 290 -2.85 -4.80 -38.95
CA ALA A 290 -2.59 -4.89 -40.37
C ALA A 290 -3.84 -5.25 -41.17
N ARG A 291 -4.69 -6.15 -40.64
CA ARG A 291 -5.96 -6.53 -41.30
C ARG A 291 -7.08 -5.50 -41.14
N LEU A 292 -7.01 -4.65 -40.12
CA LEU A 292 -7.95 -3.54 -39.93
C LEU A 292 -7.64 -2.33 -40.82
N ASN A 293 -6.41 -2.20 -41.33
CA ASN A 293 -6.01 -1.12 -42.22
C ASN A 293 -6.81 -1.16 -43.53
N PRO A 294 -7.35 -0.03 -44.06
CA PRO A 294 -7.14 1.36 -43.64
C PRO A 294 -8.23 1.92 -42.69
N HIS A 295 -8.97 1.09 -41.94
CA HIS A 295 -10.04 1.57 -41.06
C HIS A 295 -9.50 2.47 -39.96
N PRO A 296 -10.08 3.67 -39.72
CA PRO A 296 -9.55 4.62 -38.75
C PRO A 296 -9.81 4.12 -37.31
N LEU A 297 -8.73 4.11 -36.50
CA LEU A 297 -8.79 3.69 -35.10
C LEU A 297 -8.78 4.93 -34.19
N LEU A 298 -9.60 4.92 -33.14
CA LEU A 298 -9.68 5.95 -32.14
C LEU A 298 -8.76 5.64 -30.95
N LYS A 299 -8.75 4.37 -30.48
CA LYS A 299 -8.05 3.96 -29.26
C LYS A 299 -7.60 2.50 -29.36
N ILE A 300 -6.45 2.23 -28.76
CA ILE A 300 -5.98 0.88 -28.48
C ILE A 300 -5.61 0.85 -27.01
N GLU A 301 -6.23 -0.05 -26.25
CA GLU A 301 -6.06 -0.15 -24.80
C GLU A 301 -5.75 -1.60 -24.42
N ARG A 302 -4.64 -1.81 -23.74
CA ARG A 302 -4.35 -3.13 -23.13
C ARG A 302 -5.05 -3.19 -21.79
N HIS A 303 -5.75 -4.29 -21.54
CA HIS A 303 -6.36 -4.56 -20.26
C HIS A 303 -5.25 -4.91 -19.24
N GLN A 304 -4.92 -3.95 -18.38
CA GLN A 304 -4.13 -4.19 -17.19
C GLN A 304 -5.08 -4.22 -16.01
N ALA A 305 -4.97 -5.26 -15.18
CA ALA A 305 -5.71 -5.28 -13.95
C ALA A 305 -5.28 -4.10 -13.07
N ASP A 306 -6.21 -3.50 -12.38
CA ASP A 306 -5.95 -2.59 -11.27
C ASP A 306 -6.12 -3.33 -9.93
N LEU A 307 -5.64 -2.73 -8.85
CA LEU A 307 -5.80 -3.34 -7.52
C LEU A 307 -7.27 -3.49 -7.11
N ALA A 308 -8.20 -2.74 -7.72
CA ALA A 308 -9.62 -2.87 -7.41
C ALA A 308 -10.19 -4.18 -7.98
N GLN A 309 -9.80 -4.53 -9.21
CA GLN A 309 -10.17 -5.81 -9.82
C GLN A 309 -9.55 -6.99 -9.06
N VAL A 310 -8.24 -6.91 -8.77
CA VAL A 310 -7.54 -7.93 -7.95
C VAL A 310 -8.22 -8.12 -6.60
N PHE A 311 -8.56 -7.02 -5.93
CA PHE A 311 -9.21 -7.06 -4.63
C PHE A 311 -10.59 -7.73 -4.69
N GLN A 312 -11.40 -7.41 -5.70
CA GLN A 312 -12.71 -8.04 -5.89
C GLN A 312 -12.60 -9.55 -6.13
N GLU A 313 -11.65 -9.96 -6.98
CA GLU A 313 -11.42 -11.36 -7.32
C GLU A 313 -10.94 -12.15 -6.09
N VAL A 314 -9.88 -11.70 -5.40
CA VAL A 314 -9.35 -12.34 -4.19
C VAL A 314 -10.39 -12.39 -3.06
N MET A 315 -11.18 -11.32 -2.89
CA MET A 315 -12.23 -11.31 -1.88
C MET A 315 -13.47 -12.12 -2.29
N GLY A 316 -13.73 -12.30 -3.60
CA GLY A 316 -14.81 -13.12 -4.17
C GLY A 316 -14.50 -14.62 -4.14
N GLU A 317 -13.30 -15.05 -4.58
CA GLU A 317 -12.88 -16.46 -4.61
C GLU A 317 -12.94 -17.10 -3.22
N VAL A 318 -12.41 -16.41 -2.19
CA VAL A 318 -12.44 -16.90 -0.80
C VAL A 318 -13.87 -16.95 -0.23
N ALA A 319 -14.86 -16.27 -0.86
CA ALA A 319 -16.27 -16.40 -0.46
C ALA A 319 -16.89 -17.72 -0.92
N GLY A 320 -16.40 -18.31 -2.02
CA GLY A 320 -16.84 -19.61 -2.54
C GLY A 320 -16.28 -20.81 -1.78
N GLU A 321 -15.13 -20.67 -1.10
CA GLU A 321 -14.44 -21.78 -0.40
C GLU A 321 -14.90 -22.02 1.06
N VAL A 322 -15.84 -21.26 1.62
CA VAL A 322 -16.32 -21.40 3.01
C VAL A 322 -17.21 -22.64 3.20
N GLY A 323 -17.02 -23.67 2.42
CA GLY A 323 -17.67 -25.00 2.46
C GLY A 323 -16.71 -26.15 2.81
N GLY A 324 -15.83 -26.01 3.80
CA GLY A 324 -15.10 -27.15 4.41
C GLY A 324 -13.71 -27.46 3.82
N GLY A 325 -12.70 -26.79 4.30
CA GLY A 325 -11.29 -27.12 4.05
C GLY A 325 -10.38 -26.35 5.00
N ALA A 326 -9.24 -26.93 5.38
CA ALA A 326 -8.22 -26.26 6.16
C ALA A 326 -7.74 -24.97 5.45
N PRO A 327 -7.38 -23.90 6.19
CA PRO A 327 -6.99 -22.63 5.61
C PRO A 327 -5.78 -22.80 4.70
N ALA A 328 -5.92 -22.41 3.44
CA ALA A 328 -4.83 -22.34 2.49
C ALA A 328 -3.78 -21.31 2.97
N ALA A 329 -2.50 -21.60 2.74
CA ALA A 329 -1.42 -20.65 2.97
C ALA A 329 -1.63 -19.42 2.07
N PRO A 330 -1.21 -18.21 2.50
CA PRO A 330 -1.33 -17.01 1.66
C PRO A 330 -0.66 -17.23 0.31
N ILE A 331 -1.29 -16.76 -0.76
CA ILE A 331 -0.76 -16.86 -2.10
C ILE A 331 0.46 -15.94 -2.21
N ALA A 332 1.67 -16.51 -2.04
CA ALA A 332 2.90 -15.77 -2.26
C ALA A 332 3.12 -15.61 -3.78
N VAL A 333 3.16 -14.39 -4.28
CA VAL A 333 3.53 -14.07 -5.64
C VAL A 333 5.05 -13.84 -5.66
N SER A 334 5.82 -14.90 -5.99
CA SER A 334 7.27 -14.77 -6.18
C SER A 334 7.58 -14.39 -7.63
N ALA A 335 8.52 -13.44 -7.81
CA ALA A 335 9.08 -13.14 -9.12
C ALA A 335 9.70 -14.44 -9.71
N GLN A 336 9.20 -14.91 -10.85
CA GLN A 336 9.95 -15.87 -11.66
C GLN A 336 11.20 -15.15 -12.17
N ALA A 337 12.36 -15.53 -11.63
CA ALA A 337 13.65 -15.13 -12.18
C ALA A 337 13.71 -15.61 -13.62
N GLY A 338 13.50 -14.69 -14.56
CA GLY A 338 13.72 -14.90 -15.97
C GLY A 338 15.19 -15.24 -16.21
N GLY A 339 15.51 -16.53 -16.27
CA GLY A 339 16.80 -17.00 -16.72
C GLY A 339 17.02 -16.54 -18.16
N MET A 340 17.99 -15.67 -18.36
CA MET A 340 18.57 -15.45 -19.68
C MET A 340 19.37 -16.71 -20.06
N PRO A 341 19.13 -17.32 -21.22
CA PRO A 341 20.10 -18.26 -21.79
C PRO A 341 21.29 -17.45 -22.32
N SER A 342 22.45 -17.92 -21.98
CA SER A 342 23.78 -17.53 -22.51
C SER A 342 23.88 -17.61 -24.02
#